data_719251e0ebec18856eb12bc6b4ebeb35
#
_entry.id   719251e0ebec18856eb12bc6b4ebeb35
#
_cell.length_a   1.000
_cell.length_b   1.000
_cell.length_c   1.000
_cell.angle_alpha   90.00
_cell.angle_beta   90.00
_cell.angle_gamma   90.00
#
_symmetry.space_group_name_H-M   'P 1'
#
loop_
_entity.id
_entity.type
_entity.pdbx_description
1 polymer ?
#
loop_
_entity_poly.entity_id
_entity_poly.type
_entity_poly.pdbx_seq_one_letter_code
_entity_poly.pdbx_strand_id
1 'polypeptide(L)' 'ATGNLDSRTSFEILTLFQDLHARGRTIVFVTHNPELSAYSSRTIVLKDGHVIQDTRNEHIASAKETLAALPKTDD' A
#
# COMPACT_ATOMS: atom_id res chain seq x y z
N ALA A 1 -13.27 12.08 10.75
CA ALA A 1 -12.84 11.47 10.39
C ALA A 1 -12.17 10.86 11.11
N THR A 2 -12.30 10.70 11.86
CA THR A 2 -11.67 9.81 12.44
C THR A 2 -10.27 10.00 12.33
N GLY A 3 -9.78 10.97 11.97
CA GLY A 3 -8.38 11.11 11.91
C GLY A 3 -7.72 10.11 11.04
N ASN A 4 -8.48 9.31 10.36
CA ASN A 4 -7.88 8.41 9.48
C ASN A 4 -7.41 9.12 8.30
N LEU A 5 -6.33 8.71 7.78
CA LEU A 5 -5.95 9.12 6.48
C LEU A 5 -7.05 8.64 5.60
N ASP A 6 -7.58 9.48 4.79
CA ASP A 6 -8.57 9.01 3.89
C ASP A 6 -7.90 8.13 2.87
N SER A 7 -8.70 7.37 2.17
CA SER A 7 -8.16 6.41 1.21
C SER A 7 -7.36 7.10 0.13
N ARG A 8 -7.78 8.30 -0.24
CA ARG A 8 -7.09 9.00 -1.29
C ARG A 8 -5.65 9.32 -0.90
N THR A 9 -5.44 9.80 0.32
CA THR A 9 -4.10 10.11 0.79
C THR A 9 -3.25 8.85 0.83
N SER A 10 -3.82 7.74 1.30
CA SER A 10 -3.09 6.49 1.36
C SER A 10 -2.63 6.06 -0.03
N PHE A 11 -3.48 6.18 -1.03
CA PHE A 11 -3.10 5.77 -2.37
C PHE A 11 -2.16 6.75 -3.03
N GLU A 12 -2.19 8.02 -2.63
CA GLU A 12 -1.19 8.97 -3.11
C GLU A 12 0.20 8.59 -2.61
N ILE A 13 0.29 8.20 -1.35
CA ILE A 13 1.55 7.77 -0.78
C ILE A 13 2.02 6.48 -1.45
N LEU A 14 1.11 5.54 -1.66
CA LEU A 14 1.48 4.29 -2.31
C LEU A 14 1.93 4.50 -3.75
N THR A 15 1.33 5.46 -4.43
CA THR A 15 1.75 5.80 -5.79
C THR A 15 3.19 6.28 -5.78
N LEU A 16 3.53 7.11 -4.81
CA LEU A 16 4.90 7.58 -4.67
C LEU A 16 5.85 6.41 -4.39
N PHE A 17 5.45 5.51 -3.50
CA PHE A 17 6.29 4.37 -3.17
C PHE A 17 6.51 3.48 -4.39
N GLN A 18 5.47 3.24 -5.16
CA GLN A 18 5.61 2.41 -6.35
C GLN A 18 6.48 3.07 -7.40
N ASP A 19 6.39 4.39 -7.51
CA ASP A 19 7.23 5.12 -8.44
C ASP A 19 8.71 5.01 -8.04
N LEU A 20 8.99 5.18 -6.76
CA LEU A 20 10.36 5.06 -6.26
C LEU A 20 10.88 3.65 -6.44
N HIS A 21 10.03 2.66 -6.20
CA HIS A 21 10.44 1.27 -6.37
C HIS A 21 10.79 0.98 -7.83
N ALA A 22 10.02 1.55 -8.75
CA ALA A 22 10.28 1.35 -10.17
C ALA A 22 11.63 1.96 -10.58
N ARG A 23 12.12 2.90 -9.79
CA ARG A 23 13.41 3.51 -10.04
C ARG A 23 14.55 2.79 -9.37
N GLY A 24 14.29 1.62 -8.81
CA GLY A 24 15.33 0.81 -8.20
C GLY A 24 15.46 0.96 -6.70
N ARG A 25 14.54 1.65 -6.04
CA ARG A 25 14.61 1.82 -4.60
C ARG A 25 13.88 0.70 -3.89
N THR A 26 14.38 0.34 -2.73
CA THR A 26 13.72 -0.64 -1.88
C THR A 26 12.83 0.12 -0.90
N ILE A 27 11.55 -0.21 -0.89
CA ILE A 27 10.59 0.49 -0.05
C ILE A 27 9.97 -0.52 0.92
N VAL A 28 9.98 -0.17 2.19
CA VAL A 28 9.34 -0.97 3.22
C VAL A 28 8.35 -0.07 3.94
N PHE A 29 7.11 -0.50 4.05
CA PHE A 29 6.15 0.26 4.84
C PHE A 29 5.35 -0.68 5.73
N VAL A 30 4.90 -0.15 6.83
CA VAL A 30 4.17 -0.92 7.84
C VAL A 30 2.76 -0.36 7.91
N THR A 31 1.80 -1.24 7.91
CA THR A 31 0.41 -0.80 7.95
C THR A 31 -0.44 -1.81 8.69
N HIS A 32 -1.54 -1.34 9.25
CA HIS A 32 -2.55 -2.21 9.84
C HIS A 32 -3.67 -2.50 8.85
N ASN A 33 -3.59 -1.97 7.65
CA ASN A 33 -4.65 -2.16 6.66
C ASN A 33 -4.22 -3.22 5.67
N PRO A 34 -4.81 -4.43 5.75
CA PRO A 34 -4.37 -5.51 4.86
C PRO A 34 -4.68 -5.26 3.39
N GLU A 35 -5.58 -4.34 3.09
CA GLU A 35 -5.86 -4.03 1.69
C GLU A 35 -4.65 -3.45 1.00
N LEU A 36 -3.78 -2.80 1.73
CA LEU A 36 -2.63 -2.17 1.11
C LEU A 36 -1.57 -3.16 0.70
N SER A 37 -1.66 -4.39 1.20
CA SER A 37 -0.68 -5.41 0.84
C SER A 37 -0.74 -5.76 -0.65
N ALA A 38 -1.88 -5.53 -1.29
CA ALA A 38 -2.01 -5.83 -2.71
C ALA A 38 -1.11 -4.94 -3.57
N TYR A 39 -0.60 -3.85 -3.00
CA TYR A 39 0.22 -2.89 -3.73
C TYR A 39 1.71 -3.09 -3.49
N SER A 40 2.07 -4.17 -2.81
CA SER A 40 3.48 -4.47 -2.54
C SER A 40 3.83 -5.80 -3.19
N SER A 41 5.13 -6.02 -3.37
CA SER A 41 5.60 -7.27 -3.97
C SER A 41 5.72 -8.39 -2.94
N ARG A 42 5.75 -8.04 -1.66
CA ARG A 42 5.91 -9.03 -0.61
C ARG A 42 5.25 -8.52 0.65
N THR A 43 4.52 -9.39 1.30
CA THR A 43 3.83 -9.06 2.53
C THR A 43 4.31 -9.97 3.64
N ILE A 44 4.73 -9.36 4.73
CA ILE A 44 5.16 -10.11 5.90
C ILE A 44 4.22 -9.72 7.03
N VAL A 45 3.56 -10.72 7.60
CA VAL A 45 2.64 -10.50 8.71
C VAL A 45 3.32 -10.91 10.00
N LEU A 46 3.33 -9.99 10.96
CA LEU A 46 3.92 -10.24 12.26
C LEU A 46 2.84 -10.33 13.32
N LYS A 47 3.04 -11.22 14.24
CA LYS A 47 2.16 -11.31 15.40
C LYS A 47 3.01 -11.65 16.60
N ASP A 48 2.89 -10.86 17.66
CA ASP A 48 3.63 -11.08 18.89
C ASP A 48 5.13 -11.20 18.64
N GLY A 49 5.64 -10.41 17.72
CA GLY A 49 7.07 -10.41 17.42
C GLY A 49 7.53 -11.54 16.52
N HIS A 50 6.59 -12.34 16.03
CA HIS A 50 6.96 -13.46 15.19
C HIS A 50 6.36 -13.31 13.80
N VAL A 51 7.09 -13.74 12.80
CA VAL A 51 6.58 -13.76 11.43
C VAL A 51 5.65 -14.96 11.31
N ILE A 52 4.37 -14.68 11.04
CA ILE A 52 3.42 -15.76 10.88
C ILE A 52 3.01 -15.96 9.43
N GLN A 53 3.40 -15.04 8.55
CA GLN A 53 3.09 -15.18 7.14
C GLN A 53 4.09 -14.37 6.34
N ASP A 54 4.54 -14.90 5.24
CA ASP A 54 5.44 -14.21 4.34
C ASP A 54 5.02 -14.65 2.94
N THR A 55 4.37 -13.75 2.23
CA THR A 55 3.78 -14.07 0.94
C THR A 55 4.31 -13.15 -0.13
N ARG A 56 4.68 -13.70 -1.25
CA ARG A 56 5.09 -12.91 -2.40
C ARG A 56 3.87 -12.68 -3.27
N ASN A 57 3.71 -11.44 -3.72
CA ASN A 57 2.57 -11.07 -4.54
C ASN A 57 3.03 -10.99 -5.99
N GLU A 58 2.49 -11.85 -6.83
CA GLU A 58 2.88 -11.88 -8.23
C GLU A 58 2.11 -10.86 -9.07
N HIS A 59 0.98 -10.40 -8.58
CA HIS A 59 0.16 -9.45 -9.32
C HIS A 59 0.00 -8.19 -8.47
N ILE A 60 0.96 -7.31 -8.59
CA ILE A 60 0.95 -6.09 -7.77
C ILE A 60 -0.03 -5.10 -8.36
N ALA A 61 -1.00 -4.67 -7.55
CA ALA A 61 -1.97 -3.70 -8.01
C ALA A 61 -1.29 -2.34 -8.17
N SER A 62 -1.81 -1.54 -9.08
CA SER A 62 -1.26 -0.22 -9.31
C SER A 62 -1.98 0.81 -8.45
N ALA A 63 -1.26 1.46 -7.56
CA ALA A 63 -1.84 2.50 -6.71
C ALA A 63 -2.28 3.68 -7.56
N LYS A 64 -1.55 3.97 -8.62
CA LYS A 64 -1.90 5.07 -9.50
C LYS A 64 -3.25 4.83 -10.16
N GLU A 65 -3.48 3.61 -10.62
CA GLU A 65 -4.76 3.29 -11.26
C GLU A 65 -5.89 3.31 -10.26
N THR A 66 -5.66 2.81 -9.06
CA THR A 66 -6.67 2.83 -8.03
C THR A 66 -6.99 4.27 -7.63
N LEU A 67 -5.98 5.10 -7.49
CA LEU A 67 -6.18 6.49 -7.14
C LEU A 67 -7.00 7.20 -8.21
N ALA A 68 -6.73 6.93 -9.47
CA ALA A 68 -7.46 7.56 -10.56
C ALA A 68 -8.91 7.12 -10.59
N ALA A 69 -9.19 5.93 -10.09
CA ALA A 69 -10.55 5.41 -10.05
C ALA A 69 -11.35 5.88 -8.84
N LEU A 70 -10.69 6.47 -7.85
CA LEU A 70 -11.42 6.94 -6.67
C LEU A 70 -12.29 8.14 -7.04
N PRO A 71 -13.48 8.23 -6.44
CA PRO A 71 -14.32 9.40 -6.69
C PRO A 71 -13.64 10.65 -6.12
N LYS A 72 -13.80 11.73 -6.83
CA LYS A 72 -13.29 12.96 -6.32
C LYS A 72 -14.23 13.46 -5.34
N THR A 73 -13.88 13.50 -4.13
CA THR A 73 -14.77 13.99 -3.22
C THR A 73 -14.46 15.30 -3.00
N ASP A 74 -15.22 16.05 -3.09
CA ASP A 74 -14.97 17.22 -2.74
C ASP A 74 -15.40 17.57 -1.69
N ASP A 75 -15.56 17.22 -1.05
CA ASP A 75 -16.00 17.52 0.03
C ASP A 75 -15.64 18.15 0.52
#